data_24d3da9bf0f06340a9cc68abc675f662
#
_entry.id   24d3da9bf0f06340a9cc68abc675f662
#
_cell.length_a   1.000
_cell.length_b   1.000
_cell.length_c   1.000
_cell.angle_alpha   90.00
_cell.angle_beta   90.00
_cell.angle_gamma   90.00
#
_symmetry.space_group_name_H-M   'P 1'
#
loop_
_entity.id
_entity.type
_entity.pdbx_description
1 polymer ?
#
loop_
_entity_poly.entity_id
_entity_poly.type
_entity_poly.pdbx_seq_one_letter_code
_entity_poly.pdbx_strand_id
1 'polypeptide(L)'
;MKKLILMLLVTLPITLLAQFTTINPDTVCINSPFATYQVPNTPNYTYNWTVSAPGVLTAGQGTNEITVDWSAAPAGGPIVDAVSVYATTPAGCDGPPITMNVFILEILPVVTPLDFCEGDPCETLVATPAGGVFTGPNIVNGQYCPQTAGTETVTYTITEAGCTFTATADMTVYPIPVLDNISHD
;
A
#
# COMPACT_ATOMS: atom_id res chain seq x y z
N MET A 1 -39.04 -40.14 -48.53
CA MET A 1 -38.78 -38.71 -48.45
C MET A 1 -38.23 -38.40 -47.06
N LYS A 2 -36.88 -38.33 -46.90
CA LYS A 2 -36.22 -38.00 -45.62
C LYS A 2 -36.08 -36.46 -45.51
N LYS A 3 -36.76 -35.86 -44.56
CA LYS A 3 -36.58 -34.41 -44.27
C LYS A 3 -35.28 -34.23 -43.49
N LEU A 4 -34.31 -33.55 -44.11
CA LEU A 4 -33.07 -33.14 -43.49
C LEU A 4 -33.36 -31.85 -42.69
N ILE A 5 -33.32 -31.96 -41.34
CA ILE A 5 -33.42 -30.80 -40.45
C ILE A 5 -32.02 -30.20 -40.37
N LEU A 6 -31.82 -29.04 -41.01
CA LEU A 6 -30.60 -28.25 -40.91
C LEU A 6 -30.61 -27.51 -39.56
N MET A 7 -29.83 -28.00 -38.59
CA MET A 7 -29.66 -27.33 -37.28
C MET A 7 -28.71 -26.17 -37.44
N LEU A 8 -29.27 -24.95 -37.49
CA LEU A 8 -28.49 -23.70 -37.56
C LEU A 8 -27.84 -23.48 -36.19
N LEU A 9 -26.54 -23.75 -36.11
CA LEU A 9 -25.73 -23.46 -34.90
C LEU A 9 -25.52 -21.94 -34.85
N VAL A 10 -26.32 -21.24 -34.04
CA VAL A 10 -26.10 -19.83 -33.74
C VAL A 10 -24.93 -19.75 -32.75
N THR A 11 -23.76 -19.44 -33.25
CA THR A 11 -22.62 -19.06 -32.41
C THR A 11 -22.84 -17.64 -31.87
N LEU A 12 -23.37 -17.55 -30.64
CA LEU A 12 -23.31 -16.28 -29.93
C LEU A 12 -21.85 -15.91 -29.68
N PRO A 13 -21.43 -14.68 -30.00
CA PRO A 13 -20.13 -14.20 -29.56
C PRO A 13 -20.13 -14.13 -28.03
N ILE A 14 -19.30 -14.93 -27.39
CA ILE A 14 -18.99 -14.79 -25.96
C ILE A 14 -18.20 -13.49 -25.87
N THR A 15 -18.89 -12.39 -25.57
CA THR A 15 -18.21 -11.17 -25.13
C THR A 15 -17.53 -11.50 -23.82
N LEU A 16 -16.22 -11.58 -23.86
CA LEU A 16 -15.38 -11.68 -22.68
C LEU A 16 -15.61 -10.41 -21.86
N LEU A 17 -16.54 -10.44 -20.93
CA LEU A 17 -16.66 -9.41 -19.92
C LEU A 17 -15.36 -9.46 -19.13
N ALA A 18 -14.54 -8.44 -19.28
CA ALA A 18 -13.41 -8.23 -18.40
C ALA A 18 -13.96 -8.20 -16.97
N GLN A 19 -13.76 -9.28 -16.24
CA GLN A 19 -14.08 -9.32 -14.81
C GLN A 19 -13.02 -8.42 -14.14
N PHE A 20 -13.44 -7.23 -13.75
CA PHE A 20 -12.68 -6.45 -12.79
C PHE A 20 -12.64 -7.27 -11.50
N THR A 21 -11.48 -7.82 -11.19
CA THR A 21 -11.26 -8.45 -9.89
C THR A 21 -11.22 -7.33 -8.86
N THR A 22 -12.33 -7.10 -8.19
CA THR A 22 -12.37 -6.21 -7.04
C THR A 22 -11.68 -6.91 -5.89
N ILE A 23 -10.52 -6.40 -5.47
CA ILE A 23 -9.94 -6.74 -4.18
C ILE A 23 -10.86 -6.08 -3.14
N ASN A 24 -11.52 -6.89 -2.32
CA ASN A 24 -12.41 -6.39 -1.29
C ASN A 24 -11.97 -6.98 0.07
N PRO A 25 -11.54 -6.18 1.06
CA PRO A 25 -11.46 -4.71 1.04
C PRO A 25 -10.34 -4.17 0.15
N ASP A 26 -10.56 -2.98 -0.42
CA ASP A 26 -9.50 -2.18 -1.00
C ASP A 26 -8.56 -1.66 0.11
N THR A 27 -7.26 -1.60 -0.18
CA THR A 27 -6.26 -1.13 0.79
C THR A 27 -5.74 0.23 0.40
N VAL A 28 -5.98 1.22 1.25
CA VAL A 28 -5.52 2.60 1.10
C VAL A 28 -4.38 2.86 2.10
N CYS A 29 -3.28 3.42 1.62
CA CYS A 29 -2.15 3.77 2.47
C CYS A 29 -2.46 5.05 3.27
N ILE A 30 -2.24 5.05 4.59
CA ILE A 30 -2.49 6.23 5.42
C ILE A 30 -1.64 7.45 5.00
N ASN A 31 -0.44 7.22 4.46
CA ASN A 31 0.46 8.25 3.95
C ASN A 31 0.23 8.64 2.48
N SER A 32 -0.71 7.98 1.80
CA SER A 32 -1.16 8.31 0.45
C SER A 32 -2.68 8.08 0.36
N PRO A 33 -3.48 8.93 1.01
CA PRO A 33 -4.88 8.65 1.32
C PRO A 33 -5.85 8.85 0.15
N PHE A 34 -5.38 9.29 -1.02
CA PHE A 34 -6.23 9.46 -2.19
C PHE A 34 -6.36 8.16 -2.97
N ALA A 35 -7.59 7.73 -3.19
CA ALA A 35 -7.90 6.52 -3.96
C ALA A 35 -8.86 6.83 -5.11
N THR A 36 -8.67 6.12 -6.23
CA THR A 36 -9.56 6.21 -7.40
C THR A 36 -10.36 4.92 -7.53
N TYR A 37 -11.68 5.06 -7.64
CA TYR A 37 -12.61 3.94 -7.83
C TYR A 37 -13.30 4.07 -9.17
N GLN A 38 -13.41 2.96 -9.90
CA GLN A 38 -14.00 2.96 -11.22
C GLN A 38 -14.89 1.73 -11.46
N VAL A 39 -15.88 1.92 -12.31
CA VAL A 39 -16.70 0.84 -12.89
C VAL A 39 -16.61 0.89 -14.41
N PRO A 40 -16.96 -0.21 -15.13
CA PRO A 40 -17.00 -0.19 -16.58
C PRO A 40 -17.90 0.94 -17.09
N ASN A 41 -17.40 1.74 -18.04
CA ASN A 41 -18.16 2.81 -18.63
C ASN A 41 -19.18 2.28 -19.64
N THR A 42 -20.46 2.52 -19.39
CA THR A 42 -21.54 2.28 -20.37
C THR A 42 -21.98 3.61 -20.96
N PRO A 43 -21.93 3.80 -22.27
CA PRO A 43 -22.31 5.07 -22.90
C PRO A 43 -23.73 5.54 -22.50
N ASN A 44 -23.85 6.83 -22.22
CA ASN A 44 -25.10 7.49 -21.84
C ASN A 44 -25.69 7.07 -20.48
N TYR A 45 -24.98 6.29 -19.66
CA TYR A 45 -25.38 6.03 -18.27
C TYR A 45 -24.82 7.11 -17.35
N THR A 46 -25.55 7.38 -16.26
CA THR A 46 -25.07 8.23 -15.16
C THR A 46 -24.76 7.33 -13.97
N TYR A 47 -23.66 7.62 -13.27
CA TYR A 47 -23.21 6.84 -12.13
C TYR A 47 -23.41 7.62 -10.83
N ASN A 48 -24.12 7.04 -9.89
CA ASN A 48 -24.43 7.66 -8.61
C ASN A 48 -23.59 7.01 -7.53
N TRP A 49 -22.59 7.74 -7.07
CA TRP A 49 -21.64 7.29 -6.07
C TRP A 49 -22.02 7.79 -4.68
N THR A 50 -21.79 6.95 -3.70
CA THR A 50 -21.90 7.29 -2.28
C THR A 50 -20.62 6.83 -1.59
N VAL A 51 -20.03 7.70 -0.77
CA VAL A 51 -18.84 7.41 0.03
C VAL A 51 -19.22 7.58 1.49
N SER A 52 -18.96 6.55 2.30
CA SER A 52 -19.24 6.57 3.72
C SER A 52 -18.16 7.37 4.46
N ALA A 53 -18.57 8.11 5.49
CA ALA A 53 -17.61 8.77 6.37
C ALA A 53 -16.64 7.72 6.99
N PRO A 54 -15.35 8.08 7.19
CA PRO A 54 -14.77 9.43 7.04
C PRO A 54 -14.25 9.76 5.64
N GLY A 55 -14.48 8.92 4.63
CA GLY A 55 -14.10 9.21 3.25
C GLY A 55 -14.86 10.41 2.67
N VAL A 56 -14.19 11.19 1.84
CA VAL A 56 -14.76 12.37 1.16
C VAL A 56 -14.60 12.21 -0.34
N LEU A 57 -15.71 12.21 -1.06
CA LEU A 57 -15.70 12.23 -2.52
C LEU A 57 -15.24 13.61 -2.99
N THR A 58 -14.10 13.67 -3.70
CA THR A 58 -13.48 14.92 -4.14
C THR A 58 -13.72 15.24 -5.61
N ALA A 59 -13.94 14.21 -6.46
CA ALA A 59 -14.18 14.39 -7.88
C ALA A 59 -14.95 13.20 -8.48
N GLY A 60 -15.54 13.39 -9.65
CA GLY A 60 -16.05 12.35 -10.53
C GLY A 60 -17.52 11.94 -10.32
N GLN A 61 -18.27 12.56 -9.41
CA GLN A 61 -19.70 12.26 -9.27
C GLN A 61 -20.44 12.36 -10.60
N GLY A 62 -21.25 11.36 -10.92
CA GLY A 62 -21.98 11.26 -12.19
C GLY A 62 -21.22 10.53 -13.29
N THR A 63 -19.93 10.30 -13.14
CA THR A 63 -19.07 9.58 -14.10
C THR A 63 -18.78 8.16 -13.63
N ASN A 64 -18.17 7.34 -14.49
CA ASN A 64 -17.78 5.97 -14.16
C ASN A 64 -16.55 5.85 -13.26
N GLU A 65 -15.93 6.99 -12.88
CA GLU A 65 -14.74 7.06 -12.06
C GLU A 65 -14.83 8.19 -11.05
N ILE A 66 -14.42 7.92 -9.80
CA ILE A 66 -14.36 8.93 -8.75
C ILE A 66 -13.01 8.94 -8.06
N THR A 67 -12.68 10.07 -7.43
CA THR A 67 -11.57 10.19 -6.48
C THR A 67 -12.12 10.44 -5.08
N VAL A 68 -11.61 9.70 -4.12
CA VAL A 68 -11.97 9.80 -2.70
C VAL A 68 -10.73 10.14 -1.88
N ASP A 69 -10.90 11.08 -0.97
CA ASP A 69 -9.93 11.43 0.06
C ASP A 69 -10.24 10.69 1.36
N TRP A 70 -9.31 9.87 1.83
CA TRP A 70 -9.38 9.11 3.08
C TRP A 70 -8.50 9.70 4.20
N SER A 71 -7.96 10.92 4.04
CA SER A 71 -7.03 11.53 4.99
C SER A 71 -7.57 11.67 6.41
N ALA A 72 -8.88 11.74 6.58
CA ALA A 72 -9.53 11.78 7.88
C ALA A 72 -9.82 10.38 8.46
N ALA A 73 -9.54 9.31 7.72
CA ALA A 73 -9.80 7.96 8.17
C ALA A 73 -8.70 7.47 9.13
N PRO A 74 -9.06 6.89 10.28
CA PRO A 74 -8.08 6.26 11.16
C PRO A 74 -7.55 4.98 10.51
N ALA A 75 -6.34 4.59 10.90
CA ALA A 75 -5.78 3.30 10.53
C ALA A 75 -6.67 2.14 10.98
N GLY A 76 -6.70 1.07 10.18
CA GLY A 76 -7.49 -0.12 10.43
C GLY A 76 -8.73 -0.22 9.54
N GLY A 77 -9.70 -0.96 9.99
CA GLY A 77 -10.91 -1.26 9.23
C GLY A 77 -11.30 -2.72 9.33
N PRO A 78 -12.10 -3.25 8.39
CA PRO A 78 -12.59 -2.54 7.19
C PRO A 78 -13.69 -1.52 7.50
N ILE A 79 -13.71 -0.41 6.76
CA ILE A 79 -14.86 0.48 6.66
C ILE A 79 -15.83 -0.24 5.72
N VAL A 80 -16.93 -0.73 6.28
CA VAL A 80 -17.90 -1.55 5.54
C VAL A 80 -18.73 -0.66 4.62
N ASP A 81 -19.00 -1.13 3.38
CA ASP A 81 -19.73 -0.39 2.36
C ASP A 81 -19.19 1.04 2.18
N ALA A 82 -17.86 1.17 2.24
CA ALA A 82 -17.16 2.44 2.23
C ALA A 82 -17.42 3.24 0.95
N VAL A 83 -17.50 2.54 -0.17
CA VAL A 83 -17.82 3.11 -1.48
C VAL A 83 -18.97 2.31 -2.08
N SER A 84 -19.99 2.99 -2.56
CA SER A 84 -21.15 2.39 -3.24
C SER A 84 -21.43 3.11 -4.54
N VAL A 85 -21.85 2.37 -5.57
CA VAL A 85 -22.24 2.95 -6.85
C VAL A 85 -23.40 2.17 -7.46
N TYR A 86 -24.34 2.91 -8.06
CA TYR A 86 -25.31 2.37 -8.99
C TYR A 86 -25.36 3.19 -10.27
N ALA A 87 -25.78 2.57 -11.36
CA ALA A 87 -25.91 3.25 -12.66
C ALA A 87 -27.38 3.50 -12.98
N THR A 88 -27.64 4.68 -13.56
CA THR A 88 -28.96 5.10 -14.05
C THR A 88 -28.94 5.15 -15.58
N THR A 89 -29.89 4.49 -16.22
CA THR A 89 -30.04 4.51 -17.69
C THR A 89 -30.55 5.87 -18.16
N PRO A 90 -30.45 6.20 -19.48
CA PRO A 90 -31.04 7.42 -20.06
C PRO A 90 -32.56 7.53 -19.87
N ALA A 91 -33.25 6.41 -19.67
CA ALA A 91 -34.69 6.36 -19.41
C ALA A 91 -35.03 6.59 -17.93
N GLY A 92 -34.03 6.77 -17.06
CA GLY A 92 -34.23 6.98 -15.62
C GLY A 92 -34.40 5.71 -14.79
N CYS A 93 -34.01 4.55 -15.32
CA CYS A 93 -34.06 3.28 -14.55
C CYS A 93 -32.74 3.08 -13.78
N ASP A 94 -32.84 2.91 -12.46
CA ASP A 94 -31.71 2.64 -11.59
C ASP A 94 -31.38 1.14 -11.54
N GLY A 95 -30.10 0.82 -11.62
CA GLY A 95 -29.57 -0.53 -11.36
C GLY A 95 -29.38 -0.79 -9.86
N PRO A 96 -29.15 -2.07 -9.49
CA PRO A 96 -28.77 -2.38 -8.11
C PRO A 96 -27.41 -1.77 -7.75
N PRO A 97 -27.24 -1.30 -6.50
CA PRO A 97 -25.94 -0.81 -6.05
C PRO A 97 -24.94 -1.96 -5.89
N ILE A 98 -23.68 -1.65 -6.14
CA ILE A 98 -22.53 -2.48 -5.75
C ILE A 98 -21.72 -1.72 -4.72
N THR A 99 -21.11 -2.44 -3.77
CA THR A 99 -20.38 -1.84 -2.66
C THR A 99 -18.97 -2.42 -2.56
N MET A 100 -18.07 -1.65 -1.94
CA MET A 100 -16.70 -2.02 -1.64
C MET A 100 -16.34 -1.58 -0.22
N ASN A 101 -15.64 -2.45 0.50
CA ASN A 101 -15.06 -2.12 1.79
C ASN A 101 -13.67 -1.50 1.58
N VAL A 102 -13.23 -0.66 2.52
CA VAL A 102 -11.90 -0.04 2.50
C VAL A 102 -11.17 -0.32 3.81
N PHE A 103 -9.90 -0.63 3.70
CA PHE A 103 -8.98 -0.81 4.82
C PHE A 103 -7.88 0.24 4.73
N ILE A 104 -7.69 1.00 5.82
CA ILE A 104 -6.61 2.00 5.90
C ILE A 104 -5.39 1.34 6.52
N LEU A 105 -4.37 1.11 5.69
CA LEU A 105 -3.13 0.46 6.13
C LEU A 105 -2.16 1.48 6.71
N GLU A 106 -1.76 1.23 7.96
CA GLU A 106 -0.66 1.90 8.63
C GLU A 106 0.28 0.84 9.20
N ILE A 107 1.57 1.04 8.98
CA ILE A 107 2.63 0.30 9.66
C ILE A 107 3.56 1.33 10.30
N LEU A 108 3.83 1.17 11.57
CA LEU A 108 4.77 1.98 12.33
C LEU A 108 6.03 1.15 12.60
N PRO A 109 6.99 1.12 11.66
CA PRO A 109 8.20 0.34 11.86
C PRO A 109 9.05 0.94 12.98
N VAL A 110 9.72 0.07 13.71
CA VAL A 110 10.65 0.44 14.79
C VAL A 110 11.97 -0.23 14.52
N VAL A 111 13.05 0.56 14.55
CA VAL A 111 14.44 0.07 14.47
C VAL A 111 15.07 0.21 15.84
N THR A 112 15.77 -0.83 16.30
CA THR A 112 16.52 -0.76 17.55
C THR A 112 17.88 -0.09 17.28
N PRO A 113 18.19 1.05 17.91
CA PRO A 113 19.52 1.64 17.84
C PRO A 113 20.53 0.73 18.53
N LEU A 114 21.76 0.70 18.02
CA LEU A 114 22.84 -0.10 18.54
C LEU A 114 24.12 0.74 18.67
N ASP A 115 24.95 0.37 19.64
CA ASP A 115 26.27 0.94 19.90
C ASP A 115 27.36 -0.05 19.51
N PHE A 116 28.40 0.43 18.88
CA PHE A 116 29.53 -0.35 18.37
C PHE A 116 30.88 0.26 18.77
N CYS A 117 31.92 -0.55 18.71
CA CYS A 117 33.31 -0.04 18.66
C CYS A 117 33.78 0.03 17.20
N GLU A 118 34.67 0.95 16.93
CA GLU A 118 35.33 1.06 15.61
C GLU A 118 36.03 -0.25 15.26
N GLY A 119 35.66 -0.81 14.08
CA GLY A 119 36.20 -2.07 13.59
C GLY A 119 35.53 -3.34 14.15
N ASP A 120 34.44 -3.22 14.88
CA ASP A 120 33.62 -4.39 15.24
C ASP A 120 33.14 -5.14 14.00
N PRO A 121 32.88 -6.46 14.11
CA PRO A 121 32.31 -7.21 13.00
C PRO A 121 30.96 -6.68 12.57
N CYS A 122 30.62 -6.90 11.31
CA CYS A 122 29.29 -6.53 10.80
C CYS A 122 28.20 -7.27 11.56
N GLU A 123 27.12 -6.55 11.91
CA GLU A 123 26.00 -7.09 12.66
C GLU A 123 24.68 -6.91 11.91
N THR A 124 23.80 -7.89 12.05
CA THR A 124 22.45 -7.83 11.46
C THR A 124 21.55 -6.94 12.30
N LEU A 125 21.04 -5.87 11.69
CA LEU A 125 20.09 -4.97 12.33
C LEU A 125 18.71 -5.62 12.46
N VAL A 126 17.99 -5.23 13.49
CA VAL A 126 16.64 -5.73 13.78
C VAL A 126 15.63 -4.59 13.71
N ALA A 127 14.53 -4.83 13.00
CA ALA A 127 13.38 -3.95 12.98
C ALA A 127 12.07 -4.74 13.14
N THR A 128 11.06 -4.07 13.62
CA THR A 128 9.71 -4.62 13.78
C THR A 128 8.70 -3.73 13.05
N PRO A 129 7.81 -4.27 12.20
CA PRO A 129 7.78 -5.68 11.75
C PRO A 129 8.99 -6.04 10.86
N ALA A 130 9.34 -7.32 10.82
CA ALA A 130 10.39 -7.82 9.95
C ALA A 130 9.95 -7.86 8.47
N GLY A 131 10.92 -8.00 7.54
CA GLY A 131 10.65 -8.17 6.10
C GLY A 131 10.95 -6.94 5.24
N GLY A 132 11.36 -5.84 5.86
CA GLY A 132 11.84 -4.67 5.13
C GLY A 132 13.33 -4.70 4.85
N VAL A 133 13.85 -3.60 4.33
CA VAL A 133 15.25 -3.44 3.91
C VAL A 133 15.89 -2.28 4.65
N PHE A 134 17.10 -2.49 5.15
CA PHE A 134 17.96 -1.45 5.70
C PHE A 134 18.79 -0.78 4.60
N THR A 135 18.88 0.54 4.66
CA THR A 135 19.73 1.38 3.81
C THR A 135 20.43 2.45 4.64
N GLY A 136 21.55 2.94 4.16
CA GLY A 136 22.31 3.99 4.86
C GLY A 136 23.81 3.77 4.77
N PRO A 137 24.61 4.62 5.45
CA PRO A 137 26.05 4.43 5.55
C PRO A 137 26.38 3.07 6.18
N ASN A 138 27.49 2.48 5.73
CA ASN A 138 28.04 1.23 6.26
C ASN A 138 27.08 0.02 6.27
N ILE A 139 25.96 0.08 5.52
CA ILE A 139 25.13 -1.08 5.27
C ILE A 139 25.71 -1.89 4.12
N VAL A 140 26.14 -3.11 4.40
CA VAL A 140 26.71 -4.06 3.44
C VAL A 140 25.96 -5.38 3.53
N ASN A 141 25.35 -5.82 2.43
CA ASN A 141 24.57 -7.07 2.38
C ASN A 141 23.50 -7.18 3.48
N GLY A 142 22.87 -6.06 3.86
CA GLY A 142 21.83 -6.02 4.89
C GLY A 142 22.35 -6.03 6.33
N GLN A 143 23.66 -5.93 6.53
CA GLN A 143 24.30 -5.81 7.83
C GLN A 143 24.95 -4.43 8.00
N TYR A 144 24.98 -3.93 9.21
CA TYR A 144 25.75 -2.73 9.55
C TYR A 144 27.19 -3.11 9.89
N CYS A 145 28.17 -2.44 9.26
CA CYS A 145 29.60 -2.70 9.43
C CYS A 145 30.26 -1.43 9.97
N PRO A 146 30.49 -1.28 11.30
CA PRO A 146 31.03 -0.07 11.90
C PRO A 146 32.50 0.11 11.48
N GLN A 147 32.81 1.23 10.81
CA GLN A 147 34.16 1.50 10.30
C GLN A 147 34.84 2.67 11.00
N THR A 148 34.13 3.76 11.22
CA THR A 148 34.70 5.01 11.71
C THR A 148 33.85 5.52 12.88
N ALA A 149 34.52 5.98 13.93
CA ALA A 149 33.83 6.57 15.08
C ALA A 149 32.93 7.75 14.70
N GLY A 150 31.74 7.78 15.25
CA GLY A 150 30.71 8.78 14.96
C GLY A 150 29.30 8.23 15.10
N THR A 151 28.31 9.05 14.74
CA THR A 151 26.91 8.63 14.70
C THR A 151 26.43 8.63 13.26
N GLU A 152 25.81 7.55 12.82
CA GLU A 152 25.28 7.38 11.47
C GLU A 152 23.81 6.97 11.54
N THR A 153 22.99 7.60 10.71
CA THR A 153 21.57 7.26 10.64
C THR A 153 21.33 6.20 9.58
N VAL A 154 20.69 5.10 9.97
CA VAL A 154 20.18 4.07 9.06
C VAL A 154 18.69 4.21 8.88
N THR A 155 18.20 3.84 7.69
CA THR A 155 16.79 3.84 7.33
C THR A 155 16.31 2.42 7.09
N TYR A 156 15.22 2.05 7.72
CA TYR A 156 14.50 0.83 7.44
C TYR A 156 13.26 1.13 6.63
N THR A 157 13.04 0.39 5.55
CA THR A 157 11.88 0.55 4.65
C THR A 157 11.14 -0.77 4.55
N ILE A 158 9.84 -0.76 4.80
CA ILE A 158 8.94 -1.90 4.61
C ILE A 158 7.82 -1.53 3.65
N THR A 159 7.49 -2.47 2.75
CA THR A 159 6.39 -2.30 1.79
C THR A 159 5.41 -3.45 1.94
N GLU A 160 4.14 -3.13 2.16
CA GLU A 160 3.05 -4.10 2.24
C GLU A 160 1.81 -3.57 1.51
N ALA A 161 1.17 -4.44 0.73
CA ALA A 161 0.00 -4.09 -0.09
C ALA A 161 0.19 -2.82 -0.95
N GLY A 162 1.42 -2.55 -1.41
CA GLY A 162 1.76 -1.35 -2.18
C GLY A 162 2.03 -0.10 -1.33
N CYS A 163 1.83 -0.15 -0.01
CA CYS A 163 2.13 0.94 0.91
C CYS A 163 3.57 0.84 1.43
N THR A 164 4.30 1.95 1.42
CA THR A 164 5.69 2.00 1.90
C THR A 164 5.77 2.84 3.16
N PHE A 165 6.40 2.28 4.19
CA PHE A 165 6.62 2.91 5.49
C PHE A 165 8.11 2.87 5.85
N THR A 166 8.59 3.90 6.55
CA THR A 166 10.00 4.03 6.91
C THR A 166 10.17 4.35 8.38
N ALA A 167 11.28 3.88 8.94
CA ALA A 167 11.78 4.31 10.24
C ALA A 167 13.29 4.51 10.16
N THR A 168 13.81 5.38 11.00
CA THR A 168 15.25 5.65 11.10
C THR A 168 15.73 5.35 12.51
N ALA A 169 17.01 4.97 12.62
CA ALA A 169 17.70 4.88 13.91
C ALA A 169 19.17 5.31 13.75
N ASP A 170 19.70 5.87 14.81
CA ASP A 170 21.10 6.27 14.88
C ASP A 170 21.93 5.09 15.43
N MET A 171 23.01 4.79 14.73
CA MET A 171 24.03 3.83 15.12
C MET A 171 25.24 4.61 15.62
N THR A 172 25.66 4.37 16.86
CA THR A 172 26.80 5.07 17.45
C THR A 172 28.03 4.18 17.42
N VAL A 173 29.11 4.66 16.82
CA VAL A 173 30.41 3.98 16.77
C VAL A 173 31.39 4.72 17.67
N TYR A 174 31.86 4.06 18.69
CA TYR A 174 32.87 4.61 19.61
C TYR A 174 34.29 4.35 19.11
N PRO A 175 35.23 5.30 19.27
CA PRO A 175 36.61 5.10 18.88
C PRO A 175 37.29 4.07 19.78
N ILE A 176 38.25 3.35 19.22
CA ILE A 176 39.15 2.46 20.00
C ILE A 176 39.99 3.32 20.93
N PRO A 177 40.01 3.07 22.25
CA PRO A 177 40.83 3.85 23.16
C PRO A 177 42.32 3.57 22.91
N VAL A 178 43.10 4.65 22.77
CA VAL A 178 44.55 4.57 22.65
C VAL A 178 45.18 4.90 24.00
N LEU A 179 46.03 4.01 24.49
CA LEU A 179 46.76 4.24 25.71
C LEU A 179 48.16 4.74 25.36
N ASP A 180 48.63 5.76 26.09
CA ASP A 180 50.01 6.21 26.05
C ASP A 180 50.91 5.30 26.88
N ASN A 181 52.23 5.59 26.90
CA ASN A 181 53.21 4.80 27.60
C ASN A 181 52.93 4.67 29.11
N ILE A 182 53.21 3.49 29.68
CA ILE A 182 53.27 3.32 31.11
C ILE A 182 54.56 3.98 31.59
N SER A 183 54.48 4.98 32.49
CA SER A 183 55.62 5.55 33.19
C SER A 183 55.63 5.09 34.65
N HIS A 184 56.80 4.96 35.26
CA HIS A 184 56.99 4.79 36.72
C HIS A 184 57.93 5.87 37.21
N ASP A 185 57.68 6.35 38.38
CA ASP A 185 58.56 7.30 39.12
C ASP A 185 59.64 6.55 39.88
#